data_71c4709b396f3918ad30b2a6adc83f51
#
_entry.id   71c4709b396f3918ad30b2a6adc83f51
#
_cell.length_a   1.000
_cell.length_b   1.000
_cell.length_c   1.000
_cell.angle_alpha   90.00
_cell.angle_beta   90.00
_cell.angle_gamma   90.00
#
_symmetry.space_group_name_H-M   'P 1'
#
loop_
_entity.id
_entity.type
_entity.pdbx_description
1 polymer ?
#
loop_
_entity_poly.entity_id
_entity_poly.type
_entity_poly.pdbx_seq_one_letter_code
_entity_poly.pdbx_strand_id
1 'polypeptide(L)'
;YQVKLRGFRIEIGEIEAVLTKYDEVERAIVVAREDHPGDPRLVAYLIPCDPKGSLDLAELRHYVSEKLPDYMVPSSFMILEEFPLTPNGKIDRKALPVPDWTMTMKGRKPRTPQEEILCELFAEVLDLSAVGIDDNFFELGGHSLLAARLISRIRDVLGVELAIGKLF
;
A
#
# COMPACT_ATOMS: atom_id res chain seq x y z
N TYR A 1 -16.71 12.01 -0.47
CA TYR A 1 -15.66 12.45 -1.39
C TYR A 1 -15.24 11.27 -2.27
N GLN A 2 -15.38 11.43 -3.59
CA GLN A 2 -15.12 10.40 -4.58
C GLN A 2 -13.85 10.73 -5.36
N VAL A 3 -13.08 9.70 -5.70
CA VAL A 3 -11.91 9.80 -6.58
C VAL A 3 -12.02 8.81 -7.73
N LYS A 4 -11.45 9.17 -8.88
CA LYS A 4 -11.22 8.21 -9.97
C LYS A 4 -9.80 7.68 -9.85
N LEU A 5 -9.67 6.37 -9.65
CA LEU A 5 -8.38 5.71 -9.53
C LEU A 5 -8.36 4.51 -10.48
N ARG A 6 -7.42 4.48 -11.41
CA ARG A 6 -7.25 3.36 -12.37
C ARG A 6 -8.55 2.92 -13.08
N GLY A 7 -9.43 3.90 -13.40
CA GLY A 7 -10.72 3.64 -14.05
C GLY A 7 -11.87 3.29 -13.11
N PHE A 8 -11.60 3.06 -11.83
CA PHE A 8 -12.63 2.84 -10.80
C PHE A 8 -13.04 4.15 -10.14
N ARG A 9 -14.32 4.26 -9.84
CA ARG A 9 -14.87 5.34 -9.02
C ARG A 9 -14.92 4.86 -7.59
N ILE A 10 -14.10 5.45 -6.72
CA ILE A 10 -13.88 5.02 -5.35
C ILE A 10 -14.51 6.04 -4.40
N GLU A 11 -15.35 5.55 -3.49
CA GLU A 11 -15.89 6.31 -2.38
C GLU A 11 -14.89 6.28 -1.21
N ILE A 12 -14.12 7.34 -1.04
CA ILE A 12 -13.13 7.42 0.06
C ILE A 12 -13.79 7.20 1.43
N GLY A 13 -15.00 7.74 1.64
CA GLY A 13 -15.72 7.59 2.90
C GLY A 13 -16.08 6.13 3.26
N GLU A 14 -16.24 5.25 2.29
CA GLU A 14 -16.47 3.82 2.54
C GLU A 14 -15.22 3.16 3.13
N ILE A 15 -14.05 3.49 2.61
CA ILE A 15 -12.77 2.99 3.13
C ILE A 15 -12.53 3.54 4.54
N GLU A 16 -12.72 4.85 4.75
CA GLU A 16 -12.60 5.49 6.06
C GLU A 16 -13.56 4.86 7.09
N ALA A 17 -14.80 4.54 6.68
CA ALA A 17 -15.77 3.89 7.54
C ALA A 17 -15.41 2.44 7.91
N VAL A 18 -14.76 1.70 7.01
CA VAL A 18 -14.26 0.35 7.31
C VAL A 18 -13.07 0.42 8.28
N LEU A 19 -12.14 1.35 8.06
CA LEU A 19 -10.97 1.55 8.92
C LEU A 19 -11.35 1.95 10.35
N THR A 20 -12.33 2.86 10.51
CA THR A 20 -12.78 3.32 11.83
C THR A 20 -13.64 2.29 12.59
N LYS A 21 -14.03 1.18 11.95
CA LYS A 21 -14.68 0.04 12.63
C LYS A 21 -13.67 -0.94 13.23
N TYR A 22 -12.40 -0.79 12.94
CA TYR A 22 -11.35 -1.59 13.58
C TYR A 22 -11.08 -1.03 14.98
N ASP A 23 -11.17 -1.88 16.00
CA ASP A 23 -11.22 -1.47 17.43
C ASP A 23 -10.03 -0.62 17.89
N GLU A 24 -8.86 -0.78 17.24
CA GLU A 24 -7.65 -0.04 17.58
C GLU A 24 -7.51 1.30 16.82
N VAL A 25 -8.42 1.62 15.90
CA VAL A 25 -8.39 2.86 15.09
C VAL A 25 -9.43 3.85 15.60
N GLU A 26 -8.98 4.96 16.17
CA GLU A 26 -9.85 6.06 16.60
C GLU A 26 -10.34 6.87 15.41
N ARG A 27 -9.43 7.24 14.51
CA ARG A 27 -9.74 8.07 13.34
C ARG A 27 -8.95 7.61 12.13
N ALA A 28 -9.57 7.70 10.96
CA ALA A 28 -8.94 7.39 9.69
C ALA A 28 -9.25 8.43 8.64
N ILE A 29 -8.27 8.75 7.80
CA ILE A 29 -8.43 9.57 6.60
C ILE A 29 -7.74 8.84 5.46
N VAL A 30 -8.41 8.80 4.31
CA VAL A 30 -7.85 8.22 3.10
C VAL A 30 -7.71 9.30 2.03
N VAL A 31 -6.56 9.31 1.38
CA VAL A 31 -6.24 10.27 0.31
C VAL A 31 -5.71 9.50 -0.89
N ALA A 32 -6.21 9.86 -2.08
CA ALA A 32 -5.56 9.46 -3.32
C ALA A 32 -4.36 10.39 -3.57
N ARG A 33 -3.16 9.86 -3.60
CA ARG A 33 -1.91 10.58 -3.86
C ARG A 33 -1.31 10.12 -5.17
N GLU A 34 -0.69 11.02 -5.87
CA GLU A 34 0.10 10.75 -7.07
C GLU A 34 1.50 11.31 -6.84
N ASP A 35 2.29 10.58 -6.04
CA ASP A 35 3.67 10.96 -5.71
C ASP A 35 4.62 10.60 -6.87
N HIS A 36 4.23 9.63 -7.72
CA HIS A 36 4.87 9.31 -8.99
C HIS A 36 3.90 9.57 -10.14
N PRO A 37 4.32 10.28 -11.20
CA PRO A 37 3.45 10.60 -12.33
C PRO A 37 2.82 9.34 -12.98
N GLY A 38 1.49 9.33 -13.09
CA GLY A 38 0.75 8.22 -13.70
C GLY A 38 0.44 7.04 -12.78
N ASP A 39 0.86 7.08 -11.51
CA ASP A 39 0.57 6.03 -10.53
C ASP A 39 -0.12 6.58 -9.27
N PRO A 40 -1.39 6.96 -9.38
CA PRO A 40 -2.16 7.38 -8.20
C PRO A 40 -2.43 6.19 -7.28
N ARG A 41 -2.17 6.38 -5.98
CA ARG A 41 -2.31 5.36 -4.93
C ARG A 41 -3.18 5.88 -3.77
N LEU A 42 -3.90 4.95 -3.11
CA LEU A 42 -4.62 5.26 -1.88
C LEU A 42 -3.66 5.15 -0.68
N VAL A 43 -3.68 6.16 0.17
CA VAL A 43 -2.92 6.18 1.43
C VAL A 43 -3.90 6.42 2.57
N ALA A 44 -3.86 5.56 3.57
CA ALA A 44 -4.62 5.70 4.80
C ALA A 44 -3.74 6.30 5.89
N TYR A 45 -4.22 7.37 6.51
CA TYR A 45 -3.63 7.99 7.69
C TYR A 45 -4.52 7.68 8.88
N LEU A 46 -3.92 7.16 9.95
CA LEU A 46 -4.62 6.57 11.09
C LEU A 46 -4.19 7.25 12.38
N ILE A 47 -5.14 7.49 13.25
CA ILE A 47 -4.88 7.81 14.66
C ILE A 47 -5.34 6.60 15.45
N PRO A 48 -4.45 5.93 16.20
CA PRO A 48 -4.82 4.78 17.02
C PRO A 48 -5.54 5.22 18.29
N CYS A 49 -6.40 4.34 18.84
CA CYS A 49 -7.08 4.56 20.12
C CYS A 49 -6.08 4.66 21.29
N ASP A 50 -5.01 3.87 21.25
CA ASP A 50 -3.92 3.97 22.20
C ASP A 50 -2.66 4.50 21.52
N PRO A 51 -2.23 5.76 21.82
CA PRO A 51 -1.02 6.32 21.23
C PRO A 51 0.28 5.57 21.58
N LYS A 52 0.25 4.74 22.62
CA LYS A 52 1.38 3.90 23.06
C LYS A 52 1.25 2.46 22.62
N GLY A 53 0.07 2.07 22.14
CA GLY A 53 -0.19 0.76 21.56
C GLY A 53 0.47 0.63 20.19
N SER A 54 0.90 -0.58 19.84
CA SER A 54 1.36 -0.87 18.50
C SER A 54 0.18 -1.37 17.65
N LEU A 55 -0.42 -0.50 16.85
CA LEU A 55 -1.40 -0.93 15.84
C LEU A 55 -0.70 -1.86 14.84
N ASP A 56 -1.16 -3.11 14.74
CA ASP A 56 -0.64 -4.06 13.74
C ASP A 56 -1.21 -3.72 12.35
N LEU A 57 -0.37 -3.08 11.53
CA LEU A 57 -0.76 -2.68 10.18
C LEU A 57 -0.97 -3.86 9.24
N ALA A 58 -0.34 -5.01 9.49
CA ALA A 58 -0.54 -6.21 8.68
C ALA A 58 -1.92 -6.83 8.96
N GLU A 59 -2.30 -6.91 10.23
CA GLU A 59 -3.63 -7.37 10.64
C GLU A 59 -4.72 -6.40 10.16
N LEU A 60 -4.52 -5.10 10.31
CA LEU A 60 -5.44 -4.09 9.81
C LEU A 60 -5.62 -4.19 8.28
N ARG A 61 -4.54 -4.39 7.53
CA ARG A 61 -4.60 -4.59 6.08
C ARG A 61 -5.42 -5.82 5.73
N HIS A 62 -5.19 -6.93 6.43
CA HIS A 62 -5.97 -8.15 6.24
C HIS A 62 -7.47 -7.91 6.49
N TYR A 63 -7.81 -7.28 7.61
CA TYR A 63 -9.19 -6.90 7.94
C TYR A 63 -9.86 -6.06 6.86
N VAL A 64 -9.14 -5.07 6.30
CA VAL A 64 -9.65 -4.21 5.22
C VAL A 64 -9.83 -5.00 3.93
N SER A 65 -8.89 -5.89 3.60
CA SER A 65 -8.96 -6.71 2.37
C SER A 65 -10.09 -7.73 2.38
N GLU A 66 -10.57 -8.16 3.55
CA GLU A 66 -11.76 -9.01 3.68
C GLU A 66 -13.07 -8.25 3.46
N LYS A 67 -13.08 -6.94 3.62
CA LYS A 67 -14.29 -6.11 3.60
C LYS A 67 -14.44 -5.23 2.37
N LEU A 68 -13.34 -4.95 1.70
CA LEU A 68 -13.29 -4.07 0.53
C LEU A 68 -12.68 -4.80 -0.67
N PRO A 69 -13.11 -4.46 -1.89
CA PRO A 69 -12.42 -4.91 -3.09
C PRO A 69 -10.96 -4.45 -3.13
N ASP A 70 -10.08 -5.22 -3.77
CA ASP A 70 -8.62 -4.97 -3.84
C ASP A 70 -8.28 -3.54 -4.29
N TYR A 71 -9.03 -3.00 -5.26
CA TYR A 71 -8.80 -1.64 -5.77
C TYR A 71 -9.16 -0.53 -4.77
N MET A 72 -9.84 -0.85 -3.66
CA MET A 72 -10.17 0.05 -2.55
C MET A 72 -9.23 -0.11 -1.35
N VAL A 73 -8.41 -1.15 -1.31
CA VAL A 73 -7.45 -1.37 -0.21
C VAL A 73 -6.32 -0.34 -0.34
N PRO A 74 -6.04 0.45 0.72
CA PRO A 74 -4.94 1.41 0.69
C PRO A 74 -3.59 0.74 0.46
N SER A 75 -2.77 1.33 -0.41
CA SER A 75 -1.42 0.85 -0.70
C SER A 75 -0.46 1.08 0.46
N SER A 76 -0.73 2.10 1.29
CA SER A 76 0.08 2.42 2.47
C SER A 76 -0.81 2.85 3.63
N PHE A 77 -0.37 2.50 4.84
CA PHE A 77 -0.98 2.90 6.10
C PHE A 77 0.05 3.67 6.92
N MET A 78 -0.31 4.86 7.38
CA MET A 78 0.54 5.72 8.19
C MET A 78 -0.13 6.04 9.51
N ILE A 79 0.59 5.84 10.61
CA ILE A 79 0.13 6.20 11.95
C ILE A 79 0.57 7.62 12.23
N LEU A 80 -0.37 8.46 12.68
CA LEU A 80 -0.13 9.83 13.09
C LEU A 80 -0.63 10.02 14.52
N GLU A 81 -0.01 10.93 15.27
CA GLU A 81 -0.50 11.35 16.58
C GLU A 81 -1.72 12.26 16.44
N GLU A 82 -1.70 13.14 15.43
CA GLU A 82 -2.80 14.04 15.09
C GLU A 82 -2.84 14.34 13.59
N PHE A 83 -4.00 14.73 13.09
CA PHE A 83 -4.11 15.21 11.72
C PHE A 83 -3.77 16.68 11.62
N PRO A 84 -2.97 17.11 10.62
CA PRO A 84 -2.73 18.52 10.39
C PRO A 84 -4.04 19.25 10.07
N LEU A 85 -4.21 20.43 10.67
CA LEU A 85 -5.40 21.26 10.48
C LEU A 85 -5.05 22.56 9.74
N THR A 86 -5.97 22.99 8.89
CA THR A 86 -5.95 24.35 8.33
C THR A 86 -6.25 25.39 9.41
N PRO A 87 -5.96 26.69 9.19
CA PRO A 87 -6.34 27.76 10.12
C PRO A 87 -7.83 27.80 10.49
N ASN A 88 -8.69 27.22 9.63
CA ASN A 88 -10.13 27.13 9.85
C ASN A 88 -10.56 25.85 10.57
N GLY A 89 -9.63 25.06 11.11
CA GLY A 89 -9.91 23.82 11.85
C GLY A 89 -10.33 22.63 10.99
N LYS A 90 -10.19 22.70 9.66
CA LYS A 90 -10.41 21.56 8.76
C LYS A 90 -9.10 20.79 8.55
N ILE A 91 -9.23 19.50 8.27
CA ILE A 91 -8.06 18.64 7.97
C ILE A 91 -7.34 19.18 6.73
N ASP A 92 -6.05 19.47 6.89
CA ASP A 92 -5.17 19.85 5.80
C ASP A 92 -4.58 18.61 5.12
N ARG A 93 -5.28 18.12 4.09
CA ARG A 93 -4.83 16.94 3.33
C ARG A 93 -3.53 17.17 2.58
N LYS A 94 -3.14 18.43 2.32
CA LYS A 94 -1.88 18.75 1.64
C LYS A 94 -0.68 18.71 2.58
N ALA A 95 -0.91 18.95 3.86
CA ALA A 95 0.11 18.88 4.90
C ALA A 95 0.32 17.46 5.44
N LEU A 96 -0.47 16.47 4.99
CA LEU A 96 -0.25 15.07 5.36
C LEU A 96 1.11 14.60 4.85
N PRO A 97 1.89 13.87 5.68
CA PRO A 97 3.21 13.41 5.29
C PRO A 97 3.15 12.45 4.08
N VAL A 98 4.17 12.53 3.26
CA VAL A 98 4.33 11.58 2.13
C VAL A 98 4.76 10.25 2.71
N PRO A 99 4.12 9.12 2.32
CA PRO A 99 4.61 7.80 2.68
C PRO A 99 6.04 7.63 2.17
N ASP A 100 6.89 7.06 2.99
CA ASP A 100 8.21 6.66 2.53
C ASP A 100 8.09 5.39 1.69
N TRP A 101 7.91 5.59 0.38
CA TRP A 101 7.85 4.49 -0.58
C TRP A 101 9.20 3.77 -0.75
N THR A 102 10.28 4.37 -0.22
CA THR A 102 11.62 3.77 -0.22
C THR A 102 11.86 2.86 0.98
N MET A 103 10.92 2.83 1.93
CA MET A 103 11.00 1.93 3.07
C MET A 103 10.88 0.49 2.59
N THR A 104 11.94 -0.06 2.28
CA THR A 104 12.83 -0.76 3.14
C THR A 104 12.66 -2.24 3.03
N MET A 105 13.67 -2.86 2.50
CA MET A 105 13.89 -4.28 2.75
C MET A 105 13.68 -4.60 4.24
N LYS A 106 12.47 -4.99 4.63
CA LYS A 106 12.22 -5.69 5.89
C LYS A 106 12.64 -7.14 5.78
N GLY A 107 12.66 -7.65 4.55
CA GLY A 107 13.02 -9.00 4.23
C GLY A 107 14.53 -9.23 4.16
N ARG A 108 14.91 -10.51 4.26
CA ARG A 108 16.30 -10.94 4.08
C ARG A 108 16.79 -10.64 2.66
N LYS A 109 18.09 -10.43 2.54
CA LYS A 109 18.73 -10.32 1.21
C LYS A 109 18.62 -11.62 0.42
N PRO A 110 18.57 -11.56 -0.92
CA PRO A 110 18.60 -12.75 -1.76
C PRO A 110 19.87 -13.57 -1.49
N ARG A 111 19.76 -14.89 -1.57
CA ARG A 111 20.83 -15.86 -1.29
C ARG A 111 21.24 -16.64 -2.53
N THR A 112 20.38 -16.65 -3.53
CA THR A 112 20.60 -17.36 -4.79
C THR A 112 20.48 -16.39 -5.97
N PRO A 113 21.11 -16.68 -7.12
CA PRO A 113 20.96 -15.84 -8.31
C PRO A 113 19.50 -15.67 -8.77
N GLN A 114 18.67 -16.70 -8.57
CA GLN A 114 17.25 -16.64 -8.91
C GLN A 114 16.48 -15.68 -7.98
N GLU A 115 16.76 -15.72 -6.67
CA GLU A 115 16.19 -14.79 -5.70
C GLU A 115 16.63 -13.35 -6.01
N GLU A 116 17.88 -13.14 -6.41
CA GLU A 116 18.42 -11.82 -6.78
C GLU A 116 17.67 -11.25 -7.97
N ILE A 117 17.53 -12.02 -9.06
CA ILE A 117 16.77 -11.63 -10.25
C ILE A 117 15.30 -11.32 -9.89
N LEU A 118 14.66 -12.15 -9.06
CA LEU A 118 13.28 -11.90 -8.65
C LEU A 118 13.18 -10.61 -7.83
N CYS A 119 14.04 -10.39 -6.85
CA CYS A 119 14.06 -9.16 -6.06
C CYS A 119 14.26 -7.91 -6.94
N GLU A 120 15.13 -7.98 -7.94
CA GLU A 120 15.33 -6.90 -8.91
C GLU A 120 14.09 -6.63 -9.76
N LEU A 121 13.40 -7.69 -10.24
CA LEU A 121 12.17 -7.55 -11.02
C LEU A 121 11.02 -6.96 -10.17
N PHE A 122 10.90 -7.38 -8.91
CA PHE A 122 9.95 -6.80 -7.96
C PHE A 122 10.25 -5.32 -7.72
N ALA A 123 11.51 -4.98 -7.46
CA ALA A 123 11.95 -3.61 -7.24
C ALA A 123 11.68 -2.73 -8.48
N GLU A 124 12.00 -3.22 -9.68
CA GLU A 124 11.74 -2.53 -10.96
C GLU A 124 10.23 -2.24 -11.15
N VAL A 125 9.39 -3.25 -10.94
CA VAL A 125 7.94 -3.12 -11.17
C VAL A 125 7.27 -2.23 -10.12
N LEU A 126 7.76 -2.28 -8.87
CA LEU A 126 7.25 -1.48 -7.76
C LEU A 126 7.85 -0.07 -7.67
N ASP A 127 8.86 0.23 -8.51
CA ASP A 127 9.65 1.47 -8.49
C ASP A 127 10.30 1.72 -7.11
N LEU A 128 10.93 0.66 -6.59
CA LEU A 128 11.64 0.67 -5.31
C LEU A 128 13.14 0.51 -5.52
N SER A 129 13.94 1.00 -4.58
CA SER A 129 15.41 0.87 -4.63
C SER A 129 15.88 -0.57 -4.40
N ALA A 130 15.14 -1.34 -3.62
CA ALA A 130 15.41 -2.75 -3.34
C ALA A 130 14.20 -3.45 -2.70
N VAL A 131 14.13 -4.78 -2.83
CA VAL A 131 13.12 -5.66 -2.24
C VAL A 131 13.83 -6.86 -1.64
N GLY A 132 13.38 -7.30 -0.46
CA GLY A 132 13.87 -8.51 0.19
C GLY A 132 13.05 -9.75 -0.15
N ILE A 133 13.60 -10.95 0.10
CA ILE A 133 12.94 -12.21 -0.23
C ILE A 133 11.69 -12.52 0.60
N ASP A 134 11.56 -11.89 1.76
CA ASP A 134 10.41 -12.06 2.66
C ASP A 134 9.40 -10.90 2.54
N ASP A 135 9.68 -9.92 1.67
CA ASP A 135 8.81 -8.77 1.52
C ASP A 135 7.53 -9.13 0.74
N ASN A 136 6.39 -8.63 1.21
CA ASN A 136 5.12 -8.86 0.57
C ASN A 136 4.88 -7.84 -0.54
N PHE A 137 4.61 -8.33 -1.76
CA PHE A 137 4.35 -7.51 -2.95
C PHE A 137 3.28 -6.43 -2.73
N PHE A 138 2.19 -6.79 -2.06
CA PHE A 138 1.07 -5.88 -1.84
C PHE A 138 1.35 -4.86 -0.74
N GLU A 139 2.11 -5.25 0.29
CA GLU A 139 2.56 -4.34 1.35
C GLU A 139 3.52 -3.28 0.80
N LEU A 140 4.32 -3.64 -0.19
CA LEU A 140 5.21 -2.73 -0.90
C LEU A 140 4.48 -1.82 -1.92
N GLY A 141 3.16 -1.86 -1.97
CA GLY A 141 2.33 -1.04 -2.84
C GLY A 141 1.97 -1.70 -4.17
N GLY A 142 2.23 -3.00 -4.31
CA GLY A 142 1.79 -3.79 -5.46
C GLY A 142 0.27 -3.83 -5.57
N HIS A 143 -0.23 -4.02 -6.77
CA HIS A 143 -1.64 -4.18 -7.10
C HIS A 143 -1.80 -5.03 -8.36
N SER A 144 -3.02 -5.41 -8.70
CA SER A 144 -3.31 -6.38 -9.77
C SER A 144 -2.68 -6.03 -11.12
N LEU A 145 -2.63 -4.75 -11.51
CA LEU A 145 -1.99 -4.33 -12.76
C LEU A 145 -0.46 -4.51 -12.71
N LEU A 146 0.18 -4.12 -11.60
CA LEU A 146 1.61 -4.33 -11.38
C LEU A 146 1.93 -5.83 -11.25
N ALA A 147 1.04 -6.62 -10.65
CA ALA A 147 1.17 -8.08 -10.58
C ALA A 147 1.19 -8.71 -11.99
N ALA A 148 0.28 -8.31 -12.88
CA ALA A 148 0.26 -8.77 -14.27
C ALA A 148 1.56 -8.37 -15.02
N ARG A 149 2.05 -7.15 -14.81
CA ARG A 149 3.31 -6.67 -15.37
C ARG A 149 4.50 -7.47 -14.83
N LEU A 150 4.54 -7.73 -13.53
CA LEU A 150 5.58 -8.54 -12.89
C LEU A 150 5.63 -9.95 -13.47
N ILE A 151 4.49 -10.62 -13.61
CA ILE A 151 4.41 -11.97 -14.20
C ILE A 151 4.93 -11.98 -15.63
N SER A 152 4.57 -10.98 -16.43
CA SER A 152 5.11 -10.85 -17.79
C SER A 152 6.63 -10.71 -17.79
N ARG A 153 7.19 -9.87 -16.91
CA ARG A 153 8.64 -9.69 -16.76
C ARG A 153 9.34 -10.97 -16.30
N ILE A 154 8.77 -11.67 -15.32
CA ILE A 154 9.30 -12.97 -14.85
C ILE A 154 9.35 -13.97 -15.99
N ARG A 155 8.29 -14.09 -16.79
CA ARG A 155 8.26 -14.96 -17.96
C ARG A 155 9.33 -14.58 -18.99
N ASP A 156 9.49 -13.30 -19.27
CA ASP A 156 10.44 -12.80 -20.26
C ASP A 156 11.91 -13.04 -19.83
N VAL A 157 12.21 -12.92 -18.54
CA VAL A 157 13.58 -13.01 -17.99
C VAL A 157 13.94 -14.44 -17.58
N LEU A 158 13.03 -15.15 -16.91
CA LEU A 158 13.29 -16.49 -16.36
C LEU A 158 12.69 -17.62 -17.20
N GLY A 159 11.86 -17.33 -18.22
CA GLY A 159 11.19 -18.32 -19.03
C GLY A 159 10.15 -19.15 -18.27
N VAL A 160 9.70 -18.69 -17.09
CA VAL A 160 8.76 -19.40 -16.22
C VAL A 160 7.38 -18.78 -16.31
N GLU A 161 6.37 -19.62 -16.56
CA GLU A 161 4.96 -19.19 -16.45
C GLU A 161 4.48 -19.29 -15.02
N LEU A 162 4.11 -18.16 -14.44
CA LEU A 162 3.50 -18.05 -13.11
C LEU A 162 2.02 -17.68 -13.25
N ALA A 163 1.15 -18.44 -12.58
CA ALA A 163 -0.23 -18.04 -12.44
C ALA A 163 -0.32 -16.83 -11.48
N ILE A 164 -1.14 -15.83 -11.83
CA ILE A 164 -1.32 -14.62 -11.02
C ILE A 164 -1.70 -14.92 -9.56
N GLY A 165 -2.48 -15.98 -9.33
CA GLY A 165 -2.84 -16.44 -7.99
C GLY A 165 -1.68 -16.94 -7.11
N LYS A 166 -0.46 -17.03 -7.64
CA LYS A 166 0.73 -17.38 -6.84
C LYS A 166 1.37 -16.16 -6.15
N LEU A 167 0.91 -14.95 -6.49
CA LEU A 167 1.33 -13.71 -5.84
C LEU A 167 0.38 -13.28 -4.71
N PHE A 168 -0.77 -13.94 -4.60
CA PHE A 168 -1.80 -13.71 -3.58
C PHE A 168 -1.73 -14.73 -2.45
#